data_a20a189617df327363a1f8a8e27f8d25
#
_entry.id   a20a189617df327363a1f8a8e27f8d25
#
_cell.length_a   1.000
_cell.length_b   1.000
_cell.length_c   1.000
_cell.angle_alpha   90.00
_cell.angle_beta   90.00
_cell.angle_gamma   90.00
#
_symmetry.space_group_name_H-M   'P 1'
#
loop_
_entity.id
_entity.type
_entity.pdbx_description
1 polymer ?
#
loop_
_entity_poly.entity_id
_entity_poly.type
_entity_poly.pdbx_seq_one_letter_code
_entity_poly.pdbx_strand_id
1 'polypeptide(L)'
;MNSKLIRGVQYAAWAYFFLYLDINLNRFSLLPNAVGWYLLSRAVTTLEEEHPDLRLLGPLTFPLGLWALKQYAFLLPAWDLSQFSWLLSWLALAVELTTLYFHFQFLTDLADIAARHAGETGRDFSPALLRARTVVTVLSTAASVLFYLGVDSSGPLSSFSIALTLFLLVVLVVQILCTTVLLFRFSSALRRAGPVVPEGPGI
;
A
#
# COMPACT_ATOMS: atom_id res chain seq x y z
N MET A 1 -6.67 17.80 -18.67
CA MET A 1 -6.17 16.75 -17.74
C MET A 1 -7.28 16.34 -16.78
N ASN A 2 -7.46 15.07 -16.56
CA ASN A 2 -8.62 14.54 -15.82
C ASN A 2 -8.46 14.80 -14.31
N SER A 3 -9.36 15.61 -13.71
CA SER A 3 -9.37 15.87 -12.25
C SER A 3 -9.51 14.58 -11.42
N LYS A 4 -10.08 13.53 -12.02
CA LYS A 4 -10.20 12.19 -11.41
C LYS A 4 -8.84 11.54 -11.23
N LEU A 5 -7.95 11.61 -12.23
CA LEU A 5 -6.59 11.07 -12.16
C LEU A 5 -5.81 11.65 -10.96
N ILE A 6 -5.83 12.97 -10.83
CA ILE A 6 -5.15 13.65 -9.71
C ILE A 6 -5.70 13.17 -8.36
N ARG A 7 -7.03 13.07 -8.24
CA ARG A 7 -7.68 12.59 -7.02
C ARG A 7 -7.33 11.13 -6.73
N GLY A 8 -7.34 10.27 -7.76
CA GLY A 8 -6.99 8.86 -7.63
C GLY A 8 -5.57 8.66 -7.08
N VAL A 9 -4.59 9.37 -7.65
CA VAL A 9 -3.20 9.33 -7.16
C VAL A 9 -3.08 9.90 -5.75
N GLN A 10 -3.87 10.93 -5.40
CA GLN A 10 -3.89 11.46 -4.03
C GLN A 10 -4.47 10.46 -3.03
N TYR A 11 -5.58 9.80 -3.38
CA TYR A 11 -6.12 8.73 -2.54
C TYR A 11 -5.10 7.61 -2.33
N ALA A 12 -4.36 7.22 -3.37
CA ALA A 12 -3.28 6.27 -3.25
C ALA A 12 -2.18 6.74 -2.30
N ALA A 13 -1.71 7.99 -2.42
CA ALA A 13 -0.67 8.54 -1.56
C ALA A 13 -1.10 8.56 -0.08
N TRP A 14 -2.32 9.02 0.21
CA TRP A 14 -2.87 9.00 1.57
C TRP A 14 -3.09 7.58 2.08
N ALA A 15 -3.53 6.65 1.22
CA ALA A 15 -3.72 5.27 1.59
C ALA A 15 -2.43 4.62 2.06
N TYR A 16 -1.32 4.79 1.32
CA TYR A 16 -0.01 4.30 1.73
C TYR A 16 0.45 4.93 3.05
N PHE A 17 0.18 6.21 3.25
CA PHE A 17 0.46 6.87 4.52
C PHE A 17 -0.30 6.22 5.68
N PHE A 18 -1.62 6.02 5.56
CA PHE A 18 -2.45 5.42 6.61
C PHE A 18 -2.18 3.94 6.85
N LEU A 19 -1.85 3.16 5.81
CA LEU A 19 -1.61 1.73 5.94
C LEU A 19 -0.34 1.41 6.73
N TYR A 20 0.67 2.26 6.62
CA TYR A 20 2.00 1.93 7.11
C TYR A 20 2.50 2.85 8.24
N LEU A 21 1.87 3.99 8.43
CA LEU A 21 2.10 4.83 9.59
C LEU A 21 1.10 4.46 10.70
N ASP A 22 1.27 3.27 11.26
CA ASP A 22 0.44 2.81 12.37
C ASP A 22 1.01 3.38 13.68
N ILE A 23 0.44 4.52 14.11
CA ILE A 23 0.76 5.13 15.40
C ILE A 23 -0.19 4.53 16.45
N ASN A 24 0.31 3.53 17.16
CA ASN A 24 -0.40 2.90 18.25
C ASN A 24 -0.21 3.68 19.56
N LEU A 25 -1.26 4.28 20.07
CA LEU A 25 -1.34 4.83 21.43
C LEU A 25 -2.07 3.81 22.33
N ASN A 26 -1.29 3.01 23.08
CA ASN A 26 -1.78 1.94 23.92
C ASN A 26 -2.52 0.84 23.13
N ARG A 27 -3.85 0.78 23.28
CA ARG A 27 -4.72 -0.20 22.62
C ARG A 27 -5.45 0.35 21.40
N PHE A 28 -5.27 1.65 21.10
CA PHE A 28 -5.93 2.30 19.97
C PHE A 28 -4.89 2.61 18.89
N SER A 29 -5.11 2.09 17.69
CA SER A 29 -4.44 2.60 16.50
C SER A 29 -5.01 3.98 16.18
N LEU A 30 -4.16 5.01 16.25
CA LEU A 30 -4.55 6.39 15.92
C LEU A 30 -4.86 6.54 14.43
N LEU A 31 -4.26 5.70 13.60
CA LEU A 31 -4.42 5.65 12.15
C LEU A 31 -4.94 4.27 11.75
N PRO A 32 -6.28 4.10 11.63
CA PRO A 32 -6.85 2.79 11.32
C PRO A 32 -6.43 2.29 9.95
N ASN A 33 -5.80 1.12 9.88
CA ASN A 33 -5.46 0.46 8.62
C ASN A 33 -6.68 0.30 7.68
N ALA A 34 -7.88 0.18 8.26
CA ALA A 34 -9.13 0.15 7.53
C ALA A 34 -9.38 1.44 6.69
N VAL A 35 -8.96 2.62 7.22
CA VAL A 35 -9.02 3.88 6.46
C VAL A 35 -8.08 3.84 5.26
N GLY A 36 -6.88 3.27 5.42
CA GLY A 36 -5.95 3.06 4.32
C GLY A 36 -6.56 2.18 3.21
N TRP A 37 -7.18 1.07 3.57
CA TRP A 37 -7.88 0.19 2.61
C TRP A 37 -9.07 0.86 1.94
N TYR A 38 -9.85 1.66 2.69
CA TYR A 38 -10.92 2.46 2.11
C TYR A 38 -10.40 3.46 1.07
N LEU A 39 -9.30 4.15 1.38
CA LEU A 39 -8.67 5.09 0.45
C LEU A 39 -8.09 4.37 -0.78
N LEU A 40 -7.52 3.15 -0.62
CA LEU A 40 -7.09 2.33 -1.76
C LEU A 40 -8.27 1.92 -2.65
N SER A 41 -9.39 1.52 -2.05
CA SER A 41 -10.63 1.24 -2.80
C SER A 41 -11.06 2.46 -3.62
N ARG A 42 -11.03 3.65 -3.03
CA ARG A 42 -11.34 4.92 -3.72
C ARG A 42 -10.32 5.25 -4.81
N ALA A 43 -9.04 4.97 -4.58
CA ALA A 43 -8.00 5.14 -5.59
C ALA A 43 -8.24 4.22 -6.79
N VAL A 44 -8.45 2.93 -6.55
CA VAL A 44 -8.72 1.92 -7.59
C VAL A 44 -9.93 2.34 -8.43
N THR A 45 -11.09 2.62 -7.81
CA THR A 45 -12.31 3.01 -8.54
C THR A 45 -12.18 4.32 -9.30
N THR A 46 -11.29 5.22 -8.87
CA THR A 46 -11.09 6.48 -9.56
C THR A 46 -10.10 6.34 -10.73
N LEU A 47 -9.14 5.41 -10.61
CA LEU A 47 -8.09 5.17 -11.60
C LEU A 47 -8.46 4.10 -12.64
N GLU A 48 -9.50 3.29 -12.40
CA GLU A 48 -9.92 2.22 -13.33
C GLU A 48 -10.33 2.74 -14.72
N GLU A 49 -10.75 4.03 -14.81
CA GLU A 49 -11.04 4.67 -16.10
C GLU A 49 -9.76 4.91 -16.92
N GLU A 50 -8.62 5.09 -16.27
CA GLU A 50 -7.31 5.32 -16.91
C GLU A 50 -6.58 3.98 -17.21
N HIS A 51 -6.77 2.97 -16.36
CA HIS A 51 -6.14 1.66 -16.49
C HIS A 51 -7.13 0.54 -16.11
N PRO A 52 -7.71 -0.18 -17.10
CA PRO A 52 -8.76 -1.16 -16.85
C PRO A 52 -8.36 -2.31 -15.94
N ASP A 53 -7.07 -2.68 -15.90
CA ASP A 53 -6.58 -3.80 -15.08
C ASP A 53 -6.74 -3.53 -13.58
N LEU A 54 -6.76 -2.24 -13.16
CA LEU A 54 -7.06 -1.84 -11.79
C LEU A 54 -8.43 -2.36 -11.30
N ARG A 55 -9.38 -2.58 -12.21
CA ARG A 55 -10.70 -3.13 -11.86
C ARG A 55 -10.60 -4.48 -11.16
N LEU A 56 -9.58 -5.28 -11.47
CA LEU A 56 -9.34 -6.57 -10.83
C LEU A 56 -8.97 -6.44 -9.35
N LEU A 57 -8.40 -5.30 -8.95
CA LEU A 57 -8.02 -5.03 -7.57
C LEU A 57 -9.19 -4.57 -6.71
N GLY A 58 -10.24 -4.02 -7.30
CA GLY A 58 -11.41 -3.52 -6.59
C GLY A 58 -12.01 -4.52 -5.59
N PRO A 59 -12.36 -5.76 -6.03
CA PRO A 59 -12.92 -6.78 -5.14
C PRO A 59 -11.99 -7.18 -3.99
N LEU A 60 -10.66 -7.05 -4.13
CA LEU A 60 -9.70 -7.43 -3.10
C LEU A 60 -9.63 -6.41 -1.95
N THR A 61 -9.97 -5.15 -2.21
CA THR A 61 -9.91 -4.11 -1.18
C THR A 61 -10.90 -4.35 -0.04
N PHE A 62 -12.05 -4.96 -0.33
CA PHE A 62 -13.08 -5.22 0.67
C PHE A 62 -12.64 -6.27 1.71
N PRO A 63 -12.24 -7.52 1.34
CA PRO A 63 -11.80 -8.51 2.31
C PRO A 63 -10.53 -8.08 3.05
N LEU A 64 -9.60 -7.36 2.41
CA LEU A 64 -8.41 -6.84 3.05
C LEU A 64 -8.76 -5.73 4.06
N GLY A 65 -9.69 -4.84 3.72
CA GLY A 65 -10.20 -3.83 4.64
C GLY A 65 -10.94 -4.45 5.83
N LEU A 66 -11.75 -5.49 5.60
CA LEU A 66 -12.43 -6.23 6.67
C LEU A 66 -11.42 -6.92 7.60
N TRP A 67 -10.39 -7.55 7.02
CA TRP A 67 -9.32 -8.14 7.82
C TRP A 67 -8.56 -7.12 8.67
N ALA A 68 -8.38 -5.91 8.18
CA ALA A 68 -7.75 -4.83 8.93
C ALA A 68 -8.55 -4.45 10.20
N LEU A 69 -9.87 -4.71 10.22
CA LEU A 69 -10.70 -4.46 11.39
C LEU A 69 -10.49 -5.48 12.52
N LYS A 70 -9.79 -6.60 12.28
CA LYS A 70 -9.52 -7.61 13.33
C LYS A 70 -8.84 -7.03 14.57
N GLN A 71 -8.02 -5.97 14.40
CA GLN A 71 -7.37 -5.29 15.51
C GLN A 71 -8.36 -4.66 16.51
N TYR A 72 -9.62 -4.47 16.10
CA TYR A 72 -10.70 -3.98 16.94
C TYR A 72 -11.59 -5.11 17.48
N ALA A 73 -11.24 -6.38 17.23
CA ALA A 73 -12.03 -7.54 17.67
C ALA A 73 -12.17 -7.61 19.21
N PHE A 74 -11.28 -6.93 19.97
CA PHE A 74 -11.40 -6.81 21.42
C PHE A 74 -12.65 -6.02 21.88
N LEU A 75 -13.29 -5.27 20.98
CA LEU A 75 -14.56 -4.58 21.23
C LEU A 75 -15.78 -5.51 21.10
N LEU A 76 -15.59 -6.68 20.47
CA LEU A 76 -16.64 -7.68 20.33
C LEU A 76 -16.65 -8.58 21.57
N PRO A 77 -17.86 -9.06 22.01
CA PRO A 77 -17.92 -10.05 23.08
C PRO A 77 -17.06 -11.26 22.71
N ALA A 78 -16.28 -11.72 23.69
CA ALA A 78 -15.24 -12.73 23.48
C ALA A 78 -15.81 -14.04 22.91
N TRP A 79 -15.74 -14.19 21.60
CA TRP A 79 -15.90 -15.48 20.98
C TRP A 79 -14.58 -16.22 21.14
N ASP A 80 -14.63 -17.37 21.78
CA ASP A 80 -13.46 -18.24 21.91
C ASP A 80 -13.14 -18.86 20.53
N LEU A 81 -12.30 -18.16 19.76
CA LEU A 81 -11.83 -18.58 18.45
C LEU A 81 -10.61 -19.51 18.54
N SER A 82 -10.18 -19.91 19.73
CA SER A 82 -9.02 -20.75 19.94
C SER A 82 -9.13 -22.11 19.21
N GLN A 83 -10.34 -22.64 19.09
CA GLN A 83 -10.62 -23.88 18.36
C GLN A 83 -10.33 -23.76 16.85
N PHE A 84 -10.35 -22.56 16.31
CA PHE A 84 -10.11 -22.27 14.87
C PHE A 84 -8.71 -21.68 14.61
N SER A 85 -7.79 -21.77 15.57
CA SER A 85 -6.46 -21.15 15.44
C SER A 85 -5.71 -21.56 14.17
N TRP A 86 -5.78 -22.82 13.76
CA TRP A 86 -5.18 -23.33 12.54
C TRP A 86 -5.78 -22.68 11.28
N LEU A 87 -7.11 -22.55 11.23
CA LEU A 87 -7.81 -21.92 10.12
C LEU A 87 -7.46 -20.42 10.03
N LEU A 88 -7.40 -19.74 11.18
CA LEU A 88 -7.00 -18.34 11.26
C LEU A 88 -5.57 -18.12 10.79
N SER A 89 -4.67 -19.06 11.04
CA SER A 89 -3.28 -19.00 10.56
C SER A 89 -3.20 -19.10 9.03
N TRP A 90 -3.94 -20.05 8.44
CA TRP A 90 -4.03 -20.16 6.97
C TRP A 90 -4.68 -18.94 6.34
N LEU A 91 -5.73 -18.41 6.97
CA LEU A 91 -6.39 -17.20 6.50
C LEU A 91 -5.46 -16.00 6.59
N ALA A 92 -4.67 -15.87 7.67
CA ALA A 92 -3.66 -14.81 7.81
C ALA A 92 -2.63 -14.87 6.68
N LEU A 93 -2.12 -16.07 6.37
CA LEU A 93 -1.17 -16.27 5.27
C LEU A 93 -1.81 -15.90 3.92
N ALA A 94 -3.05 -16.34 3.67
CA ALA A 94 -3.76 -16.00 2.44
C ALA A 94 -3.95 -14.48 2.28
N VAL A 95 -4.31 -13.79 3.36
CA VAL A 95 -4.46 -12.33 3.38
C VAL A 95 -3.12 -11.63 3.12
N GLU A 96 -2.02 -12.14 3.71
CA GLU A 96 -0.69 -11.58 3.51
C GLU A 96 -0.25 -11.70 2.05
N LEU A 97 -0.42 -12.89 1.44
CA LEU A 97 -0.12 -13.11 0.02
C LEU A 97 -0.99 -12.23 -0.89
N THR A 98 -2.28 -12.09 -0.55
CA THR A 98 -3.20 -11.23 -1.31
C THR A 98 -2.81 -9.75 -1.18
N THR A 99 -2.38 -9.31 0.00
CA THR A 99 -1.88 -7.95 0.23
C THR A 99 -0.63 -7.67 -0.59
N LEU A 100 0.31 -8.62 -0.62
CA LEU A 100 1.55 -8.52 -1.39
C LEU A 100 1.23 -8.41 -2.90
N TYR A 101 0.35 -9.29 -3.41
CA TYR A 101 -0.11 -9.26 -4.78
C TYR A 101 -0.78 -7.92 -5.12
N PHE A 102 -1.66 -7.44 -4.24
CA PHE A 102 -2.36 -6.16 -4.40
C PHE A 102 -1.37 -5.01 -4.57
N HIS A 103 -0.40 -4.87 -3.66
CA HIS A 103 0.57 -3.79 -3.73
C HIS A 103 1.49 -3.90 -4.96
N PHE A 104 1.88 -5.13 -5.32
CA PHE A 104 2.68 -5.37 -6.51
C PHE A 104 1.95 -4.91 -7.77
N GLN A 105 0.71 -5.35 -7.97
CA GLN A 105 -0.09 -5.01 -9.14
C GLN A 105 -0.45 -3.53 -9.16
N PHE A 106 -0.90 -2.99 -8.04
CA PHE A 106 -1.29 -1.58 -7.93
C PHE A 106 -0.15 -0.61 -8.27
N LEU A 107 1.07 -0.87 -7.80
CA LEU A 107 2.24 -0.05 -8.14
C LEU A 107 2.69 -0.25 -9.59
N THR A 108 2.44 -1.43 -10.18
CA THR A 108 2.68 -1.67 -11.61
C THR A 108 1.75 -0.81 -12.46
N ASP A 109 0.46 -0.86 -12.18
CA ASP A 109 -0.55 -0.11 -12.93
C ASP A 109 -0.34 1.42 -12.76
N LEU A 110 0.04 1.87 -11.55
CA LEU A 110 0.42 3.26 -11.32
C LEU A 110 1.66 3.68 -12.11
N ALA A 111 2.64 2.78 -12.28
CA ALA A 111 3.82 3.05 -13.08
C ALA A 111 3.46 3.19 -14.57
N ASP A 112 2.54 2.36 -15.07
CA ASP A 112 2.05 2.45 -16.45
C ASP A 112 1.25 3.74 -16.68
N ILE A 113 0.42 4.15 -15.73
CA ILE A 113 -0.26 5.45 -15.77
C ILE A 113 0.77 6.59 -15.79
N ALA A 114 1.81 6.51 -14.94
CA ALA A 114 2.85 7.53 -14.88
C ALA A 114 3.66 7.63 -16.20
N ALA A 115 3.94 6.49 -16.83
CA ALA A 115 4.62 6.45 -18.14
C ALA A 115 3.79 7.13 -19.25
N ARG A 116 2.47 6.89 -19.28
CA ARG A 116 1.57 7.52 -20.26
C ARG A 116 1.51 9.03 -20.11
N HIS A 117 1.61 9.55 -18.90
CA HIS A 117 1.53 10.98 -18.59
C HIS A 117 2.92 11.65 -18.41
N ALA A 118 4.02 10.95 -18.76
CA ALA A 118 5.37 11.48 -18.59
C ALA A 118 5.61 12.76 -19.41
N GLY A 119 5.05 12.83 -20.64
CA GLY A 119 5.13 14.02 -21.47
C GLY A 119 4.44 15.25 -20.88
N GLU A 120 3.30 15.06 -20.22
CA GLU A 120 2.52 16.13 -19.60
C GLU A 120 3.17 16.63 -18.30
N THR A 121 3.71 15.71 -17.49
CA THR A 121 4.32 16.03 -16.19
C THR A 121 5.74 16.57 -16.30
N GLY A 122 6.35 16.48 -17.50
CA GLY A 122 7.74 16.85 -17.75
C GLY A 122 8.76 15.94 -17.04
N ARG A 123 8.30 14.86 -16.41
CA ARG A 123 9.13 13.88 -15.70
C ARG A 123 8.48 12.49 -15.71
N ASP A 124 9.29 11.49 -16.05
CA ASP A 124 8.87 10.10 -15.95
C ASP A 124 9.02 9.58 -14.50
N PHE A 125 7.88 9.27 -13.85
CA PHE A 125 7.82 8.68 -12.52
C PHE A 125 7.77 7.14 -12.55
N SER A 126 7.56 6.53 -13.72
CA SER A 126 7.41 5.09 -13.89
C SER A 126 8.62 4.29 -13.35
N PRO A 127 9.90 4.62 -13.67
CA PRO A 127 11.02 3.84 -13.17
C PRO A 127 11.14 3.87 -11.65
N ALA A 128 10.76 5.01 -11.02
CA ALA A 128 10.81 5.15 -9.58
C ALA A 128 9.70 4.30 -8.90
N LEU A 129 8.50 4.25 -9.48
CA LEU A 129 7.39 3.41 -8.99
C LEU A 129 7.70 1.92 -9.15
N LEU A 130 8.29 1.50 -10.28
CA LEU A 130 8.71 0.11 -10.49
C LEU A 130 9.81 -0.32 -9.51
N ARG A 131 10.76 0.56 -9.21
CA ARG A 131 11.77 0.30 -8.16
C ARG A 131 11.09 0.18 -6.78
N ALA A 132 10.20 1.09 -6.44
CA ALA A 132 9.46 1.04 -5.18
C ALA A 132 8.68 -0.27 -5.05
N ARG A 133 7.96 -0.69 -6.10
CA ARG A 133 7.28 -1.98 -6.18
C ARG A 133 8.22 -3.14 -5.85
N THR A 134 9.35 -3.23 -6.56
CA THR A 134 10.30 -4.34 -6.41
C THR A 134 10.88 -4.36 -4.99
N VAL A 135 11.31 -3.21 -4.47
CA VAL A 135 11.92 -3.12 -3.13
C VAL A 135 10.89 -3.48 -2.05
N VAL A 136 9.67 -2.94 -2.11
CA VAL A 136 8.60 -3.26 -1.15
C VAL A 136 8.28 -4.76 -1.19
N THR A 137 8.12 -5.34 -2.38
CA THR A 137 7.82 -6.77 -2.52
C THR A 137 8.92 -7.65 -1.95
N VAL A 138 10.18 -7.38 -2.30
CA VAL A 138 11.33 -8.17 -1.81
C VAL A 138 11.47 -8.06 -0.30
N LEU A 139 11.39 -6.84 0.26
CA LEU A 139 11.52 -6.61 1.69
C LEU A 139 10.37 -7.25 2.48
N SER A 140 9.12 -7.11 2.01
CA SER A 140 7.97 -7.73 2.65
C SER A 140 8.09 -9.25 2.63
N THR A 141 8.42 -9.84 1.47
CA THR A 141 8.61 -11.30 1.36
C THR A 141 9.74 -11.79 2.27
N ALA A 142 10.89 -11.09 2.30
CA ALA A 142 12.00 -11.46 3.16
C ALA A 142 11.63 -11.38 4.65
N ALA A 143 10.93 -10.31 5.06
CA ALA A 143 10.46 -10.16 6.44
C ALA A 143 9.48 -11.26 6.83
N SER A 144 8.53 -11.61 5.96
CA SER A 144 7.57 -12.68 6.20
C SER A 144 8.26 -14.06 6.32
N VAL A 145 9.17 -14.37 5.39
CA VAL A 145 9.94 -15.62 5.44
C VAL A 145 10.73 -15.73 6.74
N LEU A 146 11.42 -14.67 7.15
CA LEU A 146 12.18 -14.67 8.42
C LEU A 146 11.25 -14.81 9.62
N PHE A 147 10.09 -14.16 9.60
CA PHE A 147 9.10 -14.28 10.67
C PHE A 147 8.61 -15.74 10.82
N TYR A 148 8.26 -16.40 9.70
CA TYR A 148 7.79 -17.78 9.72
C TYR A 148 8.89 -18.81 10.02
N LEU A 149 10.14 -18.56 9.60
CA LEU A 149 11.28 -19.47 9.85
C LEU A 149 11.94 -19.24 11.22
N GLY A 150 11.88 -18.03 11.75
CA GLY A 150 12.64 -17.61 12.93
C GLY A 150 11.95 -17.85 14.27
N VAL A 151 10.77 -18.44 14.28
CA VAL A 151 9.91 -18.51 15.48
C VAL A 151 10.32 -19.61 16.47
N ASP A 152 11.18 -20.56 16.12
CA ASP A 152 11.74 -21.50 17.10
C ASP A 152 12.90 -20.88 17.89
N SER A 153 12.50 -20.12 18.91
CA SER A 153 13.26 -19.07 19.59
C SER A 153 14.13 -19.53 20.78
N SER A 154 14.73 -20.69 20.75
CA SER A 154 15.52 -21.18 21.88
C SER A 154 17.04 -21.28 21.63
N GLY A 155 17.55 -20.81 20.50
CA GLY A 155 18.97 -20.91 20.13
C GLY A 155 19.69 -19.56 19.95
N PRO A 156 21.04 -19.55 19.89
CA PRO A 156 21.84 -18.32 19.67
C PRO A 156 21.56 -17.62 18.34
N LEU A 157 20.94 -18.31 17.37
CA LEU A 157 20.45 -17.72 16.10
C LEU A 157 19.20 -16.85 16.27
N SER A 158 18.47 -16.97 17.40
CA SER A 158 17.24 -16.21 17.63
C SER A 158 17.51 -14.70 17.74
N SER A 159 18.55 -14.30 18.44
CA SER A 159 18.89 -12.87 18.59
C SER A 159 19.30 -12.22 17.26
N PHE A 160 20.00 -12.97 16.40
CA PHE A 160 20.38 -12.49 15.08
C PHE A 160 19.16 -12.39 14.16
N SER A 161 18.26 -13.37 14.15
CA SER A 161 17.04 -13.32 13.33
C SER A 161 16.10 -12.21 13.75
N ILE A 162 15.95 -11.95 15.06
CA ILE A 162 15.18 -10.82 15.59
C ILE A 162 15.80 -9.49 15.13
N ALA A 163 17.11 -9.32 15.29
CA ALA A 163 17.79 -8.10 14.87
C ALA A 163 17.66 -7.85 13.36
N LEU A 164 17.81 -8.89 12.55
CA LEU A 164 17.64 -8.82 11.10
C LEU A 164 16.20 -8.49 10.71
N THR A 165 15.21 -9.09 11.36
CA THR A 165 13.79 -8.81 11.11
C THR A 165 13.47 -7.36 11.47
N LEU A 166 13.94 -6.85 12.61
CA LEU A 166 13.76 -5.45 12.99
C LEU A 166 14.44 -4.50 12.00
N PHE A 167 15.65 -4.82 11.55
CA PHE A 167 16.35 -4.04 10.53
C PHE A 167 15.55 -3.97 9.21
N LEU A 168 15.07 -5.13 8.71
CA LEU A 168 14.25 -5.18 7.49
C LEU A 168 12.94 -4.41 7.65
N LEU A 169 12.32 -4.47 8.83
CA LEU A 169 11.09 -3.72 9.11
C LEU A 169 11.35 -2.20 9.06
N VAL A 170 12.44 -1.72 9.65
CA VAL A 170 12.83 -0.30 9.57
C VAL A 170 13.07 0.13 8.12
N VAL A 171 13.82 -0.67 7.36
CA VAL A 171 14.07 -0.39 5.93
C VAL A 171 12.77 -0.38 5.14
N LEU A 172 11.85 -1.30 5.42
CA LEU A 172 10.54 -1.36 4.79
C LEU A 172 9.72 -0.09 5.09
N VAL A 173 9.68 0.36 6.35
CA VAL A 173 8.96 1.60 6.72
C VAL A 173 9.55 2.81 5.99
N VAL A 174 10.87 2.95 5.95
CA VAL A 174 11.53 4.03 5.20
C VAL A 174 11.18 3.96 3.71
N GLN A 175 11.20 2.78 3.11
CA GLN A 175 10.85 2.58 1.69
C GLN A 175 9.40 2.98 1.40
N ILE A 176 8.48 2.67 2.30
CA ILE A 176 7.07 3.02 2.16
C ILE A 176 6.86 4.53 2.28
N LEU A 177 7.54 5.18 3.22
CA LEU A 177 7.54 6.65 3.30
C LEU A 177 8.08 7.28 2.01
N CYS A 178 9.16 6.73 1.45
CA CYS A 178 9.68 7.17 0.15
C CYS A 178 8.65 6.99 -0.97
N THR A 179 7.93 5.87 -0.98
CA THR A 179 6.85 5.60 -1.96
C THR A 179 5.70 6.60 -1.79
N THR A 180 5.29 6.87 -0.57
CA THR A 180 4.25 7.87 -0.26
C THR A 180 4.67 9.26 -0.76
N VAL A 181 5.89 9.69 -0.49
CA VAL A 181 6.42 10.97 -0.98
C VAL A 181 6.48 11.00 -2.51
N LEU A 182 6.86 9.88 -3.14
CA LEU A 182 6.88 9.75 -4.60
C LEU A 182 5.49 9.94 -5.20
N LEU A 183 4.45 9.34 -4.61
CA LEU A 183 3.06 9.48 -5.04
C LEU A 183 2.55 10.92 -4.87
N PHE A 184 2.89 11.60 -3.76
CA PHE A 184 2.56 13.02 -3.60
C PHE A 184 3.26 13.90 -4.63
N ARG A 185 4.54 13.63 -4.96
CA ARG A 185 5.27 14.35 -6.00
C ARG A 185 4.64 14.12 -7.37
N PHE A 186 4.24 12.89 -7.69
CA PHE A 186 3.54 12.57 -8.93
C PHE A 186 2.20 13.31 -9.02
N SER A 187 1.38 13.25 -7.97
CA SER A 187 0.12 14.01 -7.91
C SER A 187 0.33 15.54 -8.07
N SER A 188 1.39 16.08 -7.47
CA SER A 188 1.73 17.50 -7.60
C SER A 188 2.20 17.87 -9.01
N ALA A 189 2.95 16.98 -9.67
CA ALA A 189 3.36 17.17 -11.07
C ALA A 189 2.14 17.17 -12.01
N LEU A 190 1.21 16.22 -11.81
CA LEU A 190 -0.06 16.17 -12.54
C LEU A 190 -0.88 17.46 -12.36
N ARG A 191 -0.91 18.05 -11.17
CA ARG A 191 -1.60 19.31 -10.91
C ARG A 191 -0.98 20.48 -11.68
N ARG A 192 0.35 20.55 -11.77
CA ARG A 192 1.07 21.63 -12.47
C ARG A 192 0.92 21.53 -13.99
N ALA A 193 0.77 20.30 -14.49
CA ALA A 193 0.50 20.00 -15.89
C ALA A 193 -0.98 20.29 -16.31
N GLY A 194 -1.81 20.80 -15.39
CA GLY A 194 -3.21 21.17 -15.61
C GLY A 194 -3.42 22.07 -16.84
N PRO A 195 -4.66 22.28 -17.32
CA PRO A 195 -4.93 22.85 -18.63
C PRO A 195 -4.17 24.15 -18.80
N VAL A 196 -3.24 24.16 -19.75
CA VAL A 196 -2.78 25.41 -20.35
C VAL A 196 -4.04 26.02 -20.93
N VAL A 197 -4.56 27.05 -20.27
CA VAL A 197 -5.61 27.89 -20.83
C VAL A 197 -5.00 28.37 -22.17
N PRO A 198 -5.57 28.01 -23.34
CA PRO A 198 -5.09 28.56 -24.57
C PRO A 198 -5.18 30.07 -24.41
N GLU A 199 -4.04 30.76 -24.46
CA GLU A 199 -4.04 32.22 -24.59
C GLU A 199 -4.93 32.50 -25.80
N GLY A 200 -6.10 33.10 -25.56
CA GLY A 200 -7.01 33.46 -26.59
C GLY A 200 -6.24 34.31 -27.62
N PRO A 201 -6.52 34.18 -28.91
CA PRO A 201 -5.85 34.95 -29.92
C PRO A 201 -5.96 36.43 -29.50
N GLY A 202 -4.79 37.02 -29.24
CA GLY A 202 -4.70 38.44 -28.89
C GLY A 202 -5.44 39.24 -29.96
N ILE A 203 -6.44 39.97 -29.51
CA ILE A 203 -7.19 40.97 -30.31
C ILE A 203 -6.32 42.21 -30.48
#